data_f49c82ebb91568cdab3fbdc612f5a602
#
_entry.id   f49c82ebb91568cdab3fbdc612f5a602
#
_cell.length_a   1.000
_cell.length_b   1.000
_cell.length_c   1.000
_cell.angle_alpha   90.00
_cell.angle_beta   90.00
_cell.angle_gamma   90.00
#
_symmetry.space_group_name_H-M   'P 1'
#
loop_
_entity.id
_entity.type
_entity.pdbx_description
1 polymer ?
#
loop_
_entity_poly.entity_id
_entity_poly.type
_entity_poly.pdbx_seq_one_letter_code
_entity_poly.pdbx_strand_id
1 'polypeptide(L)'
;MGLQMFGQYKIEGQIKNHGGRILLLVQDAIGQYDTLGNSITADGKFCFTGKVEQPIAAEIRAVNTRLCFPVFLENGNYEIDADVKQPKAYKVVGGGEMQDIRNEFRKKEFMLQHECDSLRKEYEKTYGKDDYFGKLQIKGLLLQYEDLYDKAEDEFLKANDNIVSASLLAWRKDRLMEKKNLSKKYDLLGKKAKATIPGCYVKPYAEKIAALIVGGIAPDLQMKTPDG
;
A
#
# COMPACT_ATOMS: atom_id res chain seq x y z
N MET A 1 -16.75 7.12 27.94
CA MET A 1 -16.97 6.20 26.80
C MET A 1 -16.17 4.94 27.10
N GLY A 2 -16.88 3.80 27.31
CA GLY A 2 -16.19 2.53 27.59
C GLY A 2 -15.48 2.02 26.35
N LEU A 3 -14.19 1.72 26.47
CA LEU A 3 -13.48 0.93 25.46
C LEU A 3 -14.16 -0.45 25.39
N GLN A 4 -14.89 -0.70 24.32
CA GLN A 4 -15.27 -2.06 23.97
C GLN A 4 -13.99 -2.79 23.54
N MET A 5 -13.45 -3.62 24.39
CA MET A 5 -12.39 -4.55 24.03
C MET A 5 -13.02 -5.67 23.18
N PHE A 6 -12.88 -5.56 21.86
CA PHE A 6 -13.25 -6.63 20.96
C PHE A 6 -12.27 -7.78 21.12
N GLY A 7 -12.77 -9.00 21.44
CA GLY A 7 -11.94 -10.20 21.54
C GLY A 7 -11.50 -10.78 20.19
N GLN A 8 -12.10 -10.30 19.07
CA GLN A 8 -11.85 -10.76 17.71
C GLN A 8 -12.17 -9.67 16.68
N TYR A 9 -11.69 -9.83 15.45
CA TYR A 9 -12.12 -9.02 14.33
C TYR A 9 -13.32 -9.65 13.62
N LYS A 10 -14.19 -8.78 13.08
CA LYS A 10 -15.26 -9.15 12.14
C LYS A 10 -15.23 -8.18 10.97
N ILE A 11 -15.03 -8.70 9.78
CA ILE A 11 -15.07 -7.95 8.53
C ILE A 11 -16.33 -8.34 7.79
N GLU A 12 -17.21 -7.39 7.53
CA GLU A 12 -18.39 -7.54 6.66
C GLU A 12 -18.23 -6.60 5.48
N GLY A 13 -18.61 -7.07 4.29
CA GLY A 13 -18.46 -6.21 3.12
C GLY A 13 -19.17 -6.71 1.89
N GLN A 14 -19.17 -5.83 0.88
CA GLN A 14 -19.68 -6.13 -0.44
C GLN A 14 -18.70 -5.63 -1.51
N ILE A 15 -18.39 -6.50 -2.46
CA ILE A 15 -17.67 -6.17 -3.69
C ILE A 15 -18.66 -6.20 -4.85
N LYS A 16 -19.09 -5.03 -5.29
CA LYS A 16 -20.03 -4.87 -6.41
C LYS A 16 -19.44 -5.41 -7.70
N ASN A 17 -20.31 -5.91 -8.58
CA ASN A 17 -19.94 -6.49 -9.87
C ASN A 17 -18.99 -7.69 -9.77
N HIS A 18 -18.96 -8.40 -8.62
CA HIS A 18 -18.17 -9.60 -8.39
C HIS A 18 -19.05 -10.76 -7.91
N GLY A 19 -18.93 -11.89 -8.62
CA GLY A 19 -19.40 -13.18 -8.17
C GLY A 19 -18.23 -14.16 -8.24
N GLY A 20 -17.81 -14.68 -7.11
CA GLY A 20 -16.66 -15.57 -7.07
C GLY A 20 -15.96 -15.60 -5.73
N ARG A 21 -14.66 -15.87 -5.76
CA ARG A 21 -13.84 -16.02 -4.56
C ARG A 21 -13.27 -14.68 -4.10
N ILE A 22 -13.40 -14.42 -2.80
CA ILE A 22 -12.79 -13.30 -2.10
C ILE A 22 -11.84 -13.87 -1.05
N LEU A 23 -10.60 -13.41 -1.03
CA LEU A 23 -9.56 -13.86 -0.11
C LEU A 23 -9.17 -12.73 0.84
N LEU A 24 -8.93 -13.10 2.10
CA LEU A 24 -8.21 -12.29 3.08
C LEU A 24 -6.81 -12.90 3.21
N LEU A 25 -5.80 -12.13 2.82
CA LEU A 25 -4.41 -12.59 2.72
C LEU A 25 -3.51 -11.80 3.67
N VAL A 26 -2.47 -12.45 4.17
CA VAL A 26 -1.38 -11.81 4.91
C VAL A 26 -0.06 -12.16 4.23
N GLN A 27 0.85 -11.20 4.13
CA GLN A 27 2.18 -11.41 3.60
C GLN A 27 3.16 -11.65 4.75
N ASP A 28 4.04 -12.67 4.59
CA ASP A 28 5.12 -12.93 5.53
C ASP A 28 6.37 -12.04 5.26
N ALA A 29 7.41 -12.22 6.08
CA ALA A 29 8.64 -11.44 6.00
C ALA A 29 9.49 -11.75 4.74
N ILE A 30 9.20 -12.81 4.01
CA ILE A 30 9.87 -13.16 2.75
C ILE A 30 9.02 -12.89 1.51
N GLY A 31 7.81 -12.35 1.71
CA GLY A 31 6.91 -11.93 0.64
C GLY A 31 5.91 -12.98 0.17
N GLN A 32 5.80 -14.12 0.86
CA GLN A 32 4.79 -15.13 0.56
C GLN A 32 3.45 -14.75 1.19
N TYR A 33 2.36 -15.18 0.56
CA TYR A 33 1.01 -14.91 1.02
C TYR A 33 0.37 -16.15 1.64
N ASP A 34 -0.11 -15.99 2.87
CA ASP A 34 -0.98 -16.95 3.54
C ASP A 34 -2.43 -16.48 3.49
N THR A 35 -3.36 -17.45 3.40
CA THR A 35 -4.79 -17.17 3.38
C THR A 35 -5.38 -17.25 4.79
N LEU A 36 -5.78 -16.10 5.33
CA LEU A 36 -6.50 -16.04 6.62
C LEU A 36 -7.99 -16.30 6.47
N GLY A 37 -8.57 -15.96 5.32
CA GLY A 37 -9.99 -16.13 5.05
C GLY A 37 -10.28 -16.35 3.57
N ASN A 38 -11.33 -17.15 3.31
CA ASN A 38 -11.80 -17.47 1.97
C ASN A 38 -13.33 -17.46 1.97
N SER A 39 -13.92 -16.63 1.13
CA SER A 39 -15.37 -16.55 0.94
C SER A 39 -15.70 -16.76 -0.53
N ILE A 40 -16.73 -17.55 -0.81
CA ILE A 40 -17.27 -17.74 -2.16
C ILE A 40 -18.67 -17.12 -2.16
N THR A 41 -18.91 -16.19 -3.05
CA THR A 41 -20.15 -15.42 -3.10
C THR A 41 -20.70 -15.34 -4.52
N ALA A 42 -22.02 -15.24 -4.65
CA ALA A 42 -22.70 -14.98 -5.92
C ALA A 42 -23.01 -13.48 -6.11
N ASP A 43 -23.17 -12.73 -5.02
CA ASP A 43 -23.61 -11.33 -5.00
C ASP A 43 -22.53 -10.35 -4.49
N GLY A 44 -21.31 -10.83 -4.26
CA GLY A 44 -20.19 -10.04 -3.77
C GLY A 44 -20.17 -9.78 -2.27
N LYS A 45 -21.15 -10.28 -1.50
CA LYS A 45 -21.13 -10.17 -0.04
C LYS A 45 -20.17 -11.18 0.57
N PHE A 46 -19.45 -10.76 1.60
CA PHE A 46 -18.51 -11.62 2.31
C PHE A 46 -18.44 -11.26 3.80
N CYS A 47 -17.99 -12.23 4.58
CA CYS A 47 -17.70 -12.03 5.99
C CYS A 47 -16.45 -12.84 6.36
N PHE A 48 -15.53 -12.20 7.09
CA PHE A 48 -14.39 -12.85 7.72
C PHE A 48 -14.39 -12.57 9.21
N THR A 49 -14.05 -13.57 9.99
CA THR A 49 -13.89 -13.44 11.44
C THR A 49 -12.59 -14.11 11.88
N GLY A 50 -11.97 -13.58 12.91
CA GLY A 50 -10.76 -14.15 13.46
C GLY A 50 -10.24 -13.32 14.63
N LYS A 51 -9.05 -13.64 15.09
CA LYS A 51 -8.40 -12.95 16.20
C LYS A 51 -6.96 -12.62 15.82
N VAL A 52 -6.51 -11.46 16.22
CA VAL A 52 -5.10 -11.05 16.14
C VAL A 52 -4.61 -10.62 17.52
N GLU A 53 -3.35 -10.92 17.84
CA GLU A 53 -2.74 -10.49 19.11
C GLU A 53 -2.13 -9.10 19.00
N GLN A 54 -1.77 -8.70 17.79
CA GLN A 54 -1.24 -7.39 17.45
C GLN A 54 -1.73 -6.97 16.06
N PRO A 55 -1.69 -5.69 15.71
CA PRO A 55 -2.06 -5.24 14.38
C PRO A 55 -1.25 -5.93 13.30
N ILE A 56 -1.92 -6.42 12.26
CA ILE A 56 -1.30 -7.02 11.08
C ILE A 56 -1.76 -6.34 9.80
N ALA A 57 -0.86 -6.25 8.82
CA ALA A 57 -1.21 -5.80 7.48
C ALA A 57 -1.74 -6.98 6.67
N ALA A 58 -2.98 -6.88 6.25
CA ALA A 58 -3.66 -7.86 5.41
C ALA A 58 -4.12 -7.22 4.10
N GLU A 59 -4.57 -8.04 3.17
CA GLU A 59 -5.05 -7.66 1.87
C GLU A 59 -6.34 -8.39 1.56
N ILE A 60 -7.35 -7.67 1.06
CA ILE A 60 -8.53 -8.29 0.47
C ILE A 60 -8.35 -8.33 -1.04
N ARG A 61 -8.54 -9.53 -1.61
CA ARG A 61 -8.39 -9.77 -3.04
C ARG A 61 -9.63 -10.45 -3.61
N ALA A 62 -10.23 -9.84 -4.63
CA ALA A 62 -11.26 -10.47 -5.45
C ALA A 62 -10.59 -11.27 -6.58
N VAL A 63 -10.66 -12.61 -6.50
CA VAL A 63 -9.96 -13.51 -7.43
C VAL A 63 -10.47 -13.32 -8.87
N ASN A 64 -9.57 -13.42 -9.85
CA ASN A 64 -9.82 -13.18 -11.27
C ASN A 64 -10.20 -11.73 -11.62
N THR A 65 -9.90 -10.78 -10.74
CA THR A 65 -10.07 -9.34 -10.99
C THR A 65 -8.78 -8.58 -10.66
N ARG A 66 -8.79 -7.26 -10.92
CA ARG A 66 -7.70 -6.37 -10.49
C ARG A 66 -7.95 -5.74 -9.13
N LEU A 67 -9.05 -6.07 -8.47
CA LEU A 67 -9.37 -5.51 -7.17
C LEU A 67 -8.57 -6.19 -6.08
N CYS A 68 -7.71 -5.40 -5.47
CA CYS A 68 -6.88 -5.79 -4.36
C CYS A 68 -6.62 -4.53 -3.53
N PHE A 69 -6.83 -4.59 -2.23
CA PHE A 69 -6.61 -3.44 -1.35
C PHE A 69 -6.24 -3.86 0.07
N PRO A 70 -5.44 -3.02 0.76
CA PRO A 70 -4.99 -3.31 2.12
C PRO A 70 -6.09 -3.11 3.14
N VAL A 71 -6.01 -3.91 4.20
CA VAL A 71 -6.76 -3.78 5.45
C VAL A 71 -5.80 -4.01 6.61
N PHE A 72 -5.83 -3.12 7.61
CA PHE A 72 -5.06 -3.30 8.83
C PHE A 72 -5.93 -3.96 9.88
N LEU A 73 -5.62 -5.22 10.21
CA LEU A 73 -6.43 -6.00 11.14
C LEU A 73 -6.02 -5.73 12.58
N GLU A 74 -6.98 -5.25 13.32
CA GLU A 74 -7.05 -5.17 14.77
C GLU A 74 -8.35 -5.85 15.20
N ASN A 75 -8.48 -6.26 16.45
CA ASN A 75 -9.76 -6.82 16.92
C ASN A 75 -10.82 -5.71 16.97
N GLY A 76 -11.82 -5.81 16.10
CA GLY A 76 -12.84 -4.79 15.90
C GLY A 76 -13.77 -5.14 14.74
N ASN A 77 -14.76 -4.32 14.49
CA ASN A 77 -15.70 -4.48 13.38
C ASN A 77 -15.29 -3.62 12.20
N TYR A 78 -15.36 -4.20 11.01
CA TYR A 78 -15.06 -3.54 9.74
C TYR A 78 -16.27 -3.61 8.81
N GLU A 79 -16.52 -2.52 8.13
CA GLU A 79 -17.44 -2.45 7.00
C GLU A 79 -16.66 -2.11 5.72
N ILE A 80 -16.88 -2.90 4.66
CA ILE A 80 -16.15 -2.73 3.40
C ILE A 80 -17.13 -2.60 2.23
N ASP A 81 -16.95 -1.55 1.43
CA ASP A 81 -17.63 -1.35 0.14
C ASP A 81 -16.58 -1.16 -0.96
N ALA A 82 -16.66 -1.98 -2.00
CA ALA A 82 -15.76 -1.92 -3.14
C ALA A 82 -16.49 -2.29 -4.44
N ASP A 83 -15.88 -1.94 -5.59
CA ASP A 83 -16.40 -2.27 -6.90
C ASP A 83 -15.25 -2.68 -7.83
N VAL A 84 -15.35 -3.84 -8.48
CA VAL A 84 -14.31 -4.31 -9.42
C VAL A 84 -14.16 -3.39 -10.63
N LYS A 85 -15.19 -2.61 -10.98
CA LYS A 85 -15.13 -1.60 -12.06
C LYS A 85 -14.41 -0.33 -11.62
N GLN A 86 -14.28 -0.10 -10.31
CA GLN A 86 -13.63 1.06 -9.71
C GLN A 86 -12.63 0.64 -8.61
N PRO A 87 -11.57 -0.09 -8.94
CA PRO A 87 -10.72 -0.76 -7.95
C PRO A 87 -9.99 0.20 -7.00
N LYS A 88 -9.90 1.49 -7.35
CA LYS A 88 -9.30 2.52 -6.48
C LYS A 88 -10.31 3.16 -5.52
N ALA A 89 -11.63 2.95 -5.71
CA ALA A 89 -12.69 3.62 -4.94
C ALA A 89 -13.25 2.77 -3.80
N TYR A 90 -12.47 1.81 -3.27
CA TYR A 90 -12.88 1.01 -2.12
C TYR A 90 -12.95 1.84 -0.84
N LYS A 91 -13.79 1.43 0.10
CA LYS A 91 -13.90 2.01 1.45
C LYS A 91 -13.73 0.91 2.49
N VAL A 92 -12.98 1.21 3.54
CA VAL A 92 -12.85 0.38 4.74
C VAL A 92 -13.16 1.27 5.93
N VAL A 93 -14.17 0.95 6.70
CA VAL A 93 -14.61 1.71 7.87
C VAL A 93 -14.51 0.85 9.11
N GLY A 94 -14.14 1.43 10.23
CA GLY A 94 -13.96 0.72 11.49
C GLY A 94 -12.62 -0.01 11.57
N GLY A 95 -12.57 -1.04 12.42
CA GLY A 95 -11.36 -1.80 12.70
C GLY A 95 -10.65 -1.29 13.93
N GLY A 96 -9.72 -0.36 13.77
CA GLY A 96 -8.93 0.19 14.85
C GLY A 96 -8.03 1.32 14.39
N GLU A 97 -7.09 1.69 15.25
CA GLU A 97 -6.21 2.85 15.05
C GLU A 97 -5.37 2.75 13.76
N MET A 98 -4.85 1.57 13.43
CA MET A 98 -4.02 1.41 12.24
C MET A 98 -4.83 1.61 10.95
N GLN A 99 -6.08 1.12 10.93
CA GLN A 99 -6.97 1.36 9.79
C GLN A 99 -7.34 2.85 9.66
N ASP A 100 -7.58 3.54 10.77
CA ASP A 100 -7.89 4.97 10.77
C ASP A 100 -6.70 5.80 10.26
N ILE A 101 -5.48 5.53 10.73
CA ILE A 101 -4.24 6.15 10.24
C ILE A 101 -4.09 5.94 8.72
N ARG A 102 -4.36 4.73 8.22
CA ARG A 102 -4.33 4.46 6.77
C ARG A 102 -5.39 5.26 6.01
N ASN A 103 -6.59 5.32 6.53
CA ASN A 103 -7.70 6.05 5.91
C ASN A 103 -7.40 7.56 5.82
N GLU A 104 -6.83 8.16 6.86
CA GLU A 104 -6.44 9.58 6.84
C GLU A 104 -5.36 9.86 5.79
N PHE A 105 -4.31 9.04 5.72
CA PHE A 105 -3.30 9.22 4.67
C PHE A 105 -3.89 9.02 3.27
N ARG A 106 -4.80 8.06 3.12
CA ARG A 106 -5.48 7.81 1.85
C ARG A 106 -6.34 8.98 1.38
N LYS A 107 -6.96 9.73 2.28
CA LYS A 107 -7.67 10.97 1.92
C LYS A 107 -6.70 11.98 1.28
N LYS A 108 -5.51 12.15 1.85
CA LYS A 108 -4.47 13.03 1.30
C LYS A 108 -4.00 12.55 -0.09
N GLU A 109 -3.75 11.24 -0.25
CA GLU A 109 -3.42 10.63 -1.54
C GLU A 109 -4.51 10.91 -2.59
N PHE A 110 -5.77 10.72 -2.21
CA PHE A 110 -6.91 10.93 -3.11
C PHE A 110 -7.06 12.39 -3.52
N MET A 111 -6.89 13.34 -2.61
CA MET A 111 -6.93 14.77 -2.91
C MET A 111 -5.85 15.17 -3.91
N LEU A 112 -4.60 14.75 -3.68
CA LEU A 112 -3.49 15.02 -4.59
C LEU A 112 -3.72 14.41 -5.98
N GLN A 113 -4.21 13.18 -6.04
CA GLN A 113 -4.53 12.51 -7.31
C GLN A 113 -5.66 13.19 -8.06
N HIS A 114 -6.72 13.61 -7.36
CA HIS A 114 -7.85 14.29 -7.96
C HIS A 114 -7.47 15.65 -8.56
N GLU A 115 -6.63 16.41 -7.85
CA GLU A 115 -6.10 17.69 -8.34
C GLU A 115 -5.25 17.47 -9.60
N CYS A 116 -4.33 16.51 -9.58
CA CYS A 116 -3.52 16.16 -10.74
C CYS A 116 -4.37 15.74 -11.95
N ASP A 117 -5.38 14.88 -11.74
CA ASP A 117 -6.26 14.41 -12.81
C ASP A 117 -7.15 15.54 -13.38
N SER A 118 -7.54 16.51 -12.55
CA SER A 118 -8.31 17.67 -12.97
C SER A 118 -7.49 18.60 -13.86
N LEU A 119 -6.28 18.94 -13.44
CA LEU A 119 -5.34 19.76 -14.22
C LEU A 119 -4.92 19.07 -15.54
N ARG A 120 -4.72 17.75 -15.48
CA ARG A 120 -4.43 16.97 -16.68
C ARG A 120 -5.54 17.06 -17.73
N LYS A 121 -6.81 16.92 -17.31
CA LYS A 121 -7.97 17.06 -18.19
C LYS A 121 -8.07 18.48 -18.79
N GLU A 122 -7.75 19.51 -17.99
CA GLU A 122 -7.72 20.89 -18.45
C GLU A 122 -6.65 21.09 -19.53
N TYR A 123 -5.44 20.59 -19.32
CA TYR A 123 -4.37 20.66 -20.33
C TYR A 123 -4.71 19.87 -21.61
N GLU A 124 -5.26 18.66 -21.47
CA GLU A 124 -5.72 17.87 -22.64
C GLU A 124 -6.82 18.59 -23.43
N LYS A 125 -7.69 19.35 -22.76
CA LYS A 125 -8.72 20.17 -23.40
C LYS A 125 -8.14 21.41 -24.10
N THR A 126 -7.16 22.04 -23.50
CA THR A 126 -6.57 23.31 -23.99
C THR A 126 -5.64 23.08 -25.17
N TYR A 127 -4.79 22.06 -25.11
CA TYR A 127 -3.73 21.82 -26.10
C TYR A 127 -4.00 20.64 -27.02
N GLY A 128 -4.99 19.80 -26.70
CA GLY A 128 -5.21 18.53 -27.39
C GLY A 128 -4.26 17.42 -26.91
N LYS A 129 -4.70 16.18 -27.11
CA LYS A 129 -3.95 14.98 -26.61
C LYS A 129 -2.62 14.74 -27.33
N ASP A 130 -2.50 15.19 -28.55
CA ASP A 130 -1.35 14.92 -29.43
C ASP A 130 -0.40 16.10 -29.58
N ASP A 131 -0.76 17.28 -29.06
CA ASP A 131 0.08 18.45 -29.09
C ASP A 131 1.37 18.28 -28.26
N TYR A 132 2.50 18.72 -28.82
CA TYR A 132 3.81 18.59 -28.17
C TYR A 132 3.89 19.40 -26.87
N PHE A 133 3.41 20.64 -26.89
CA PHE A 133 3.43 21.53 -25.71
C PHE A 133 2.49 21.01 -24.62
N GLY A 134 1.30 20.51 -25.00
CA GLY A 134 0.37 19.87 -24.08
C GLY A 134 0.99 18.67 -23.36
N LYS A 135 1.67 17.80 -24.10
CA LYS A 135 2.41 16.65 -23.53
C LYS A 135 3.51 17.08 -22.56
N LEU A 136 4.24 18.16 -22.88
CA LEU A 136 5.30 18.69 -22.02
C LEU A 136 4.72 19.26 -20.71
N GLN A 137 3.62 20.01 -20.79
CA GLN A 137 2.92 20.55 -19.61
C GLN A 137 2.37 19.43 -18.72
N ILE A 138 1.74 18.41 -19.30
CA ILE A 138 1.25 17.24 -18.56
C ILE A 138 2.41 16.50 -17.89
N LYS A 139 3.55 16.34 -18.56
CA LYS A 139 4.74 15.72 -17.95
C LYS A 139 5.25 16.52 -16.75
N GLY A 140 5.31 17.86 -16.87
CA GLY A 140 5.69 18.75 -15.77
C GLY A 140 4.74 18.63 -14.58
N LEU A 141 3.43 18.60 -14.84
CA LEU A 141 2.39 18.39 -13.82
C LEU A 141 2.56 17.05 -13.09
N LEU A 142 2.81 15.98 -13.83
CA LEU A 142 3.01 14.65 -13.22
C LEU A 142 4.25 14.60 -12.32
N LEU A 143 5.33 15.30 -12.69
CA LEU A 143 6.53 15.45 -11.85
C LEU A 143 6.21 16.24 -10.57
N GLN A 144 5.48 17.35 -10.67
CA GLN A 144 5.06 18.11 -9.49
C GLN A 144 4.16 17.28 -8.55
N TYR A 145 3.23 16.49 -9.11
CA TYR A 145 2.40 15.58 -8.32
C TYR A 145 3.26 14.53 -7.60
N GLU A 146 4.23 13.93 -8.29
CA GLU A 146 5.15 12.98 -7.66
C GLU A 146 5.94 13.60 -6.51
N ASP A 147 6.44 14.83 -6.67
CA ASP A 147 7.16 15.53 -5.61
C ASP A 147 6.28 15.84 -4.40
N LEU A 148 5.03 16.28 -4.63
CA LEU A 148 4.06 16.53 -3.57
C LEU A 148 3.69 15.24 -2.84
N TYR A 149 3.49 14.16 -3.58
CA TYR A 149 3.21 12.85 -2.99
C TYR A 149 4.40 12.34 -2.17
N ASP A 150 5.61 12.42 -2.70
CA ASP A 150 6.82 11.98 -2.00
C ASP A 150 7.06 12.77 -0.70
N LYS A 151 6.82 14.09 -0.69
CA LYS A 151 6.87 14.92 0.52
C LYS A 151 5.81 14.50 1.55
N ALA A 152 4.56 14.31 1.10
CA ALA A 152 3.48 13.87 1.96
C ALA A 152 3.74 12.49 2.58
N GLU A 153 4.32 11.57 1.80
CA GLU A 153 4.73 10.25 2.27
C GLU A 153 5.89 10.35 3.28
N ASP A 154 6.91 11.16 3.01
CA ASP A 154 8.04 11.35 3.93
C ASP A 154 7.59 11.93 5.29
N GLU A 155 6.68 12.90 5.28
CA GLU A 155 6.06 13.44 6.50
C GLU A 155 5.30 12.35 7.26
N PHE A 156 4.52 11.54 6.54
CA PHE A 156 3.75 10.45 7.11
C PHE A 156 4.65 9.38 7.74
N LEU A 157 5.71 8.95 7.04
CA LEU A 157 6.66 7.96 7.53
C LEU A 157 7.37 8.42 8.80
N LYS A 158 7.75 9.69 8.89
CA LYS A 158 8.38 10.29 10.08
C LYS A 158 7.43 10.40 11.26
N ALA A 159 6.15 10.70 11.01
CA ALA A 159 5.15 10.91 12.05
C ALA A 159 4.58 9.61 12.62
N ASN A 160 4.64 8.49 11.88
CA ASN A 160 3.96 7.25 12.22
C ASN A 160 4.94 6.07 12.33
N ASP A 161 5.43 5.80 13.54
CA ASP A 161 6.30 4.64 13.81
C ASP A 161 5.46 3.37 14.04
N ASN A 162 4.81 2.87 12.98
CA ASN A 162 3.89 1.74 13.05
C ASN A 162 3.86 0.90 11.75
N ILE A 163 3.04 -0.15 11.76
CA ILE A 163 2.90 -1.10 10.65
C ILE A 163 2.38 -0.44 9.36
N VAL A 164 1.60 0.64 9.45
CA VAL A 164 1.04 1.32 8.26
C VAL A 164 2.16 1.93 7.43
N SER A 165 3.10 2.62 8.08
CA SER A 165 4.27 3.21 7.42
C SER A 165 5.14 2.17 6.73
N ALA A 166 5.44 1.06 7.42
CA ALA A 166 6.21 -0.03 6.83
C ALA A 166 5.50 -0.67 5.64
N SER A 167 4.17 -0.85 5.72
CA SER A 167 3.35 -1.42 4.65
C SER A 167 3.29 -0.52 3.42
N LEU A 168 3.26 0.80 3.58
CA LEU A 168 3.32 1.72 2.44
C LEU A 168 4.59 1.50 1.61
N LEU A 169 5.74 1.33 2.26
CA LEU A 169 7.00 1.03 1.57
C LEU A 169 6.97 -0.35 0.91
N ALA A 170 6.42 -1.36 1.59
CA ALA A 170 6.31 -2.71 1.05
C ALA A 170 5.49 -2.74 -0.24
N TRP A 171 4.35 -2.06 -0.30
CA TRP A 171 3.49 -1.99 -1.50
C TRP A 171 4.10 -1.19 -2.64
N ARG A 172 4.96 -0.22 -2.34
CA ARG A 172 5.63 0.62 -3.33
C ARG A 172 7.07 0.20 -3.61
N LYS A 173 7.53 -0.90 -3.02
CA LYS A 173 8.92 -1.37 -3.05
C LYS A 173 9.54 -1.32 -4.45
N ASP A 174 8.90 -1.93 -5.44
CA ASP A 174 9.45 -2.05 -6.78
C ASP A 174 9.65 -0.67 -7.42
N ARG A 175 8.65 0.21 -7.35
CA ARG A 175 8.75 1.60 -7.84
C ARG A 175 9.84 2.41 -7.12
N LEU A 176 9.97 2.23 -5.80
CA LEU A 176 10.99 2.93 -5.01
C LEU A 176 12.40 2.40 -5.30
N MET A 177 12.53 1.11 -5.66
CA MET A 177 13.78 0.52 -6.12
C MET A 177 14.18 1.07 -7.49
N GLU A 178 13.26 1.14 -8.45
CA GLU A 178 13.50 1.76 -9.78
C GLU A 178 13.98 3.21 -9.67
N LYS A 179 13.37 3.99 -8.75
CA LYS A 179 13.78 5.37 -8.47
C LYS A 179 15.03 5.48 -7.58
N LYS A 180 15.61 4.36 -7.12
CA LYS A 180 16.73 4.29 -6.17
C LYS A 180 16.47 5.09 -4.87
N ASN A 181 15.21 5.18 -4.45
CA ASN A 181 14.77 5.99 -3.29
C ASN A 181 14.36 5.15 -2.08
N LEU A 182 14.29 3.82 -2.22
CA LEU A 182 13.78 2.93 -1.16
C LEU A 182 14.61 3.01 0.12
N SER A 183 15.94 3.06 0.03
CA SER A 183 16.83 3.18 1.19
C SER A 183 16.54 4.43 1.99
N LYS A 184 16.47 5.60 1.33
CA LYS A 184 16.18 6.88 1.98
C LYS A 184 14.84 6.88 2.71
N LYS A 185 13.80 6.32 2.07
CA LYS A 185 12.48 6.22 2.69
C LYS A 185 12.43 5.21 3.83
N TYR A 186 13.17 4.09 3.72
CA TYR A 186 13.30 3.12 4.81
C TYR A 186 13.98 3.72 6.04
N ASP A 187 14.97 4.61 5.86
CA ASP A 187 15.64 5.30 6.96
C ASP A 187 14.70 6.24 7.74
N LEU A 188 13.62 6.72 7.12
CA LEU A 188 12.59 7.53 7.79
C LEU A 188 11.72 6.72 8.75
N LEU A 189 11.65 5.40 8.58
CA LEU A 189 10.88 4.54 9.48
C LEU A 189 11.49 4.52 10.88
N GLY A 190 10.64 4.59 11.89
CA GLY A 190 11.03 4.39 13.27
C GLY A 190 11.32 2.90 13.58
N LYS A 191 11.77 2.65 14.81
CA LYS A 191 12.17 1.31 15.26
C LYS A 191 11.01 0.32 15.27
N LYS A 192 9.80 0.77 15.68
CA LYS A 192 8.62 -0.09 15.73
C LYS A 192 8.19 -0.49 14.32
N ALA A 193 8.10 0.46 13.38
CA ALA A 193 7.78 0.19 11.98
C ALA A 193 8.77 -0.79 11.34
N LYS A 194 10.07 -0.60 11.55
CA LYS A 194 11.13 -1.50 11.05
C LYS A 194 11.05 -2.92 11.61
N ALA A 195 10.53 -3.09 12.83
CA ALA A 195 10.36 -4.41 13.47
C ALA A 195 9.10 -5.16 13.02
N THR A 196 8.20 -4.53 12.29
CA THR A 196 7.01 -5.20 11.75
C THR A 196 7.34 -6.15 10.60
N ILE A 197 6.45 -7.08 10.29
CA ILE A 197 6.61 -7.99 9.13
C ILE A 197 6.88 -7.21 7.83
N PRO A 198 6.08 -6.19 7.43
CA PRO A 198 6.39 -5.37 6.25
C PRO A 198 7.75 -4.65 6.35
N GLY A 199 8.15 -4.18 7.52
CA GLY A 199 9.44 -3.54 7.74
C GLY A 199 10.61 -4.50 7.54
N CYS A 200 10.51 -5.72 8.07
CA CYS A 200 11.48 -6.80 7.86
C CYS A 200 11.53 -7.21 6.38
N TYR A 201 10.39 -7.30 5.71
CA TYR A 201 10.31 -7.62 4.28
C TYR A 201 11.04 -6.60 3.40
N VAL A 202 10.89 -5.31 3.69
CA VAL A 202 11.50 -4.21 2.89
C VAL A 202 12.99 -4.08 3.14
N LYS A 203 13.48 -4.41 4.35
CA LYS A 203 14.85 -4.19 4.79
C LYS A 203 15.92 -4.63 3.78
N PRO A 204 15.97 -5.90 3.31
CA PRO A 204 17.05 -6.36 2.42
C PRO A 204 17.05 -5.62 1.08
N TYR A 205 15.90 -5.16 0.60
CA TYR A 205 15.80 -4.37 -0.64
C TYR A 205 16.32 -2.94 -0.43
N ALA A 206 16.05 -2.33 0.72
CA ALA A 206 16.57 -1.02 1.07
C ALA A 206 18.09 -1.04 1.21
N GLU A 207 18.66 -2.05 1.87
CA GLU A 207 20.10 -2.28 2.00
C GLU A 207 20.77 -2.50 0.63
N LYS A 208 20.15 -3.27 -0.25
CA LYS A 208 20.62 -3.45 -1.62
C LYS A 208 20.70 -2.12 -2.39
N ILE A 209 19.69 -1.26 -2.27
CA ILE A 209 19.69 0.06 -2.92
C ILE A 209 20.76 0.95 -2.29
N ALA A 210 20.94 0.94 -0.96
CA ALA A 210 21.99 1.70 -0.28
C ALA A 210 23.40 1.34 -0.80
N ALA A 211 23.66 0.06 -1.05
CA ALA A 211 24.93 -0.42 -1.59
C ALA A 211 25.19 0.01 -3.06
N LEU A 212 24.13 0.39 -3.80
CA LEU A 212 24.24 0.84 -5.21
C LEU A 212 24.39 2.36 -5.35
N ILE A 213 24.38 3.12 -4.25
CA ILE A 213 24.60 4.56 -4.29
C ILE A 213 26.06 4.85 -4.54
N VAL A 214 26.38 5.80 -5.43
CA VAL A 214 27.76 6.22 -5.74
C VAL A 214 28.49 6.65 -4.46
N GLY A 215 29.62 6.01 -4.16
CA GLY A 215 30.38 6.19 -2.92
C GLY A 215 30.02 5.17 -1.83
N GLY A 216 29.05 4.28 -2.05
CA GLY A 216 28.77 3.14 -1.17
C GLY A 216 29.80 2.02 -1.34
N ILE A 217 29.96 1.21 -0.29
CA ILE A 217 30.80 0.00 -0.35
C ILE A 217 30.11 -0.99 -1.28
N ALA A 218 30.81 -1.41 -2.36
CA ALA A 218 30.30 -2.43 -3.27
C ALA A 218 30.05 -3.75 -2.50
N PRO A 219 28.92 -4.45 -2.75
CA PRO A 219 28.71 -5.77 -2.16
C PRO A 219 29.85 -6.71 -2.55
N ASP A 220 30.32 -7.48 -1.59
CA ASP A 220 31.31 -8.53 -1.84
C ASP A 220 30.69 -9.60 -2.74
N LEU A 221 31.26 -9.76 -3.94
CA LEU A 221 30.80 -10.75 -4.92
C LEU A 221 31.46 -12.10 -4.59
N GLN A 222 30.81 -12.91 -3.80
CA GLN A 222 31.18 -14.30 -3.63
C GLN A 222 30.81 -15.11 -4.89
N MET A 223 31.73 -15.26 -5.81
CA MET A 223 31.55 -16.17 -6.94
C MET A 223 32.26 -17.49 -6.62
N LYS A 224 31.54 -18.60 -6.80
CA LYS A 224 32.19 -19.91 -6.85
C LYS A 224 32.93 -20.02 -8.17
N THR A 225 34.15 -20.44 -8.10
CA THR A 225 34.90 -20.82 -9.31
C THR A 225 34.25 -22.03 -9.99
N PRO A 226 34.40 -22.21 -11.31
CA PRO A 226 33.81 -23.35 -12.02
C PRO A 226 34.20 -24.73 -11.46
N ASP A 227 35.23 -24.80 -10.66
CA ASP A 227 35.79 -26.02 -10.07
C ASP A 227 35.37 -26.22 -8.59
N GLY A 228 34.45 -25.45 -8.02
CA GLY A 228 33.88 -25.61 -6.67
C GLY A 228 34.13 -24.46 -5.73
#